data_15d44f9abccb2b35c15215297c9b349e
#
_entry.id   15d44f9abccb2b35c15215297c9b349e
#
_cell.length_a   1.000
_cell.length_b   1.000
_cell.length_c   1.000
_cell.angle_alpha   90.00
_cell.angle_beta   90.00
_cell.angle_gamma   90.00
#
_symmetry.space_group_name_H-M   'P 1'
#
loop_
_entity.id
_entity.type
_entity.pdbx_description
1 polymer ?
#
loop_
_entity_poly.entity_id
_entity_poly.type
_entity_poly.pdbx_seq_one_letter_code
_entity_poly.pdbx_strand_id
1 'polypeptide(L)'
;MNTTDFTKKTGMVETHDGLKLYVVRNNASAEPKAVLIILHGLANEHSLYDVFVHPFNQQNINVYRYDARGHGKSEGKRGYVKSYWEMAEDLRVIVNLAKQENPGVPVFVLGHSMGGHVSALYGTKYPNEVRGIILAAGVLRYNFMNIGWLPRPEDPEEYINTIDAAYGTFHLPEWKSMKTFSAPGDDSSLTEITAAILNAFKETIQWLKDNCRTFTNSVLILNGNHDTSVTPQDAIDFYQQTGAKDKSLRIYAGVNHFLMNDPKGHQIAGDVISWIEDRLGNEVYEDAGI
;
A
#
# COMPACT_ATOMS: atom_id res chain seq x y z
N MET A 1 14.19 -13.68 24.07
CA MET A 1 13.65 -14.41 22.90
C MET A 1 14.53 -14.05 21.71
N ASN A 2 15.09 -15.05 21.02
CA ASN A 2 16.05 -14.83 19.93
C ASN A 2 15.38 -14.11 18.76
N THR A 3 15.91 -12.96 18.38
CA THR A 3 15.37 -12.02 17.41
C THR A 3 15.82 -12.29 15.96
N THR A 4 15.98 -13.55 15.55
CA THR A 4 16.57 -13.88 14.24
C THR A 4 15.87 -15.01 13.49
N ASP A 5 14.54 -14.93 13.38
CA ASP A 5 13.80 -15.93 12.59
C ASP A 5 13.61 -15.54 11.11
N PHE A 6 14.33 -14.54 10.60
CA PHE A 6 14.29 -14.14 9.21
C PHE A 6 15.60 -13.50 8.73
N THR A 7 15.86 -13.60 7.42
CA THR A 7 16.99 -12.91 6.78
C THR A 7 16.52 -11.61 6.12
N LYS A 8 17.26 -10.53 6.34
CA LYS A 8 17.00 -9.22 5.68
C LYS A 8 17.99 -9.03 4.55
N LYS A 9 17.50 -8.83 3.31
CA LYS A 9 18.30 -8.50 2.12
C LYS A 9 17.75 -7.22 1.50
N THR A 10 18.62 -6.32 1.10
CA THR A 10 18.26 -5.08 0.42
C THR A 10 18.93 -4.97 -0.93
N GLY A 11 18.38 -4.17 -1.83
CA GLY A 11 18.99 -3.90 -3.13
C GLY A 11 18.13 -2.98 -3.98
N MET A 12 18.73 -2.53 -5.09
CA MET A 12 18.04 -1.74 -6.11
C MET A 12 17.48 -2.65 -7.19
N VAL A 13 16.30 -2.32 -7.69
CA VAL A 13 15.60 -3.05 -8.77
C VAL A 13 15.24 -2.04 -9.85
N GLU A 14 15.66 -2.29 -11.07
CA GLU A 14 15.42 -1.41 -12.20
C GLU A 14 14.00 -1.58 -12.74
N THR A 15 13.32 -0.46 -12.95
CA THR A 15 11.99 -0.39 -13.57
C THR A 15 12.08 -0.40 -15.09
N HIS A 16 10.95 -0.50 -15.77
CA HIS A 16 10.88 -0.52 -17.24
C HIS A 16 11.40 0.77 -17.90
N ASP A 17 11.40 1.89 -17.18
CA ASP A 17 11.90 3.19 -17.65
C ASP A 17 13.31 3.53 -17.14
N GLY A 18 14.01 2.55 -16.53
CA GLY A 18 15.40 2.66 -16.10
C GLY A 18 15.63 3.28 -14.73
N LEU A 19 14.55 3.66 -14.02
CA LEU A 19 14.62 4.16 -12.65
C LEU A 19 14.86 2.97 -11.69
N LYS A 20 15.56 3.18 -10.58
CA LYS A 20 15.84 2.13 -9.61
C LYS A 20 15.04 2.31 -8.33
N LEU A 21 14.35 1.24 -7.92
CA LEU A 21 13.58 1.16 -6.69
C LEU A 21 14.39 0.45 -5.60
N TYR A 22 14.38 1.00 -4.40
CA TYR A 22 14.96 0.35 -3.24
C TYR A 22 13.99 -0.68 -2.66
N VAL A 23 14.45 -1.93 -2.56
CA VAL A 23 13.64 -3.07 -2.12
C VAL A 23 14.26 -3.73 -0.90
N VAL A 24 13.44 -4.01 0.09
CA VAL A 24 13.79 -4.76 1.31
C VAL A 24 13.03 -6.09 1.30
N ARG A 25 13.77 -7.19 1.36
CA ARG A 25 13.25 -8.55 1.44
C ARG A 25 13.48 -9.08 2.85
N ASN A 26 12.45 -9.48 3.52
CA ASN A 26 12.50 -10.17 4.80
C ASN A 26 11.98 -11.59 4.57
N ASN A 27 12.92 -12.53 4.44
CA ASN A 27 12.58 -13.93 4.17
C ASN A 27 12.45 -14.70 5.48
N ALA A 28 11.40 -15.49 5.61
CA ALA A 28 11.23 -16.45 6.69
C ALA A 28 12.39 -17.46 6.70
N SER A 29 12.63 -18.07 7.85
CA SER A 29 13.72 -19.08 8.01
C SER A 29 13.37 -20.44 7.42
N ALA A 30 12.09 -20.73 7.21
CA ALA A 30 11.61 -21.95 6.55
C ALA A 30 11.07 -21.64 5.15
N GLU A 31 10.75 -22.69 4.39
CA GLU A 31 10.14 -22.58 3.07
C GLU A 31 8.89 -21.70 3.12
N PRO A 32 8.82 -20.65 2.31
CA PRO A 32 7.71 -19.71 2.35
C PRO A 32 6.44 -20.33 1.75
N LYS A 33 5.32 -20.15 2.45
CA LYS A 33 3.98 -20.54 1.93
C LYS A 33 3.31 -19.41 1.14
N ALA A 34 3.79 -18.18 1.29
CA ALA A 34 3.34 -17.00 0.55
C ALA A 34 4.42 -15.91 0.52
N VAL A 35 4.29 -14.98 -0.40
CA VAL A 35 5.01 -13.69 -0.40
C VAL A 35 4.00 -12.56 -0.25
N LEU A 36 4.23 -11.66 0.69
CA LEU A 36 3.48 -10.41 0.85
C LEU A 36 4.35 -9.24 0.42
N ILE A 37 3.89 -8.49 -0.57
CA ILE A 37 4.50 -7.23 -1.00
C ILE A 37 3.77 -6.09 -0.30
N ILE A 38 4.49 -5.17 0.35
CA ILE A 38 3.91 -4.00 1.03
C ILE A 38 4.35 -2.73 0.31
N LEU A 39 3.39 -1.90 -0.11
CA LEU A 39 3.58 -0.57 -0.67
C LEU A 39 3.06 0.50 0.28
N HIS A 40 3.93 1.44 0.61
CA HIS A 40 3.68 2.51 1.57
C HIS A 40 2.75 3.62 1.07
N GLY A 41 2.32 4.49 2.00
CA GLY A 41 1.51 5.68 1.73
C GLY A 41 2.34 6.87 1.21
N LEU A 42 1.65 7.94 0.81
CA LEU A 42 2.26 9.19 0.33
C LEU A 42 3.21 9.76 1.40
N ALA A 43 4.35 10.25 0.95
CA ALA A 43 5.41 10.84 1.77
C ALA A 43 6.10 9.88 2.75
N ASN A 44 5.71 8.60 2.80
CA ASN A 44 6.31 7.56 3.64
C ASN A 44 7.40 6.79 2.91
N GLU A 45 7.89 5.75 3.55
CA GLU A 45 8.87 4.81 3.01
C GLU A 45 8.73 3.43 3.69
N HIS A 46 9.54 2.43 3.28
CA HIS A 46 9.41 1.03 3.68
C HIS A 46 9.51 0.78 5.19
N SER A 47 10.31 1.56 5.94
CA SER A 47 10.60 1.27 7.35
C SER A 47 9.42 1.51 8.28
N LEU A 48 8.46 2.35 7.88
CA LEU A 48 7.21 2.55 8.62
C LEU A 48 6.47 1.23 8.86
N TYR A 49 6.71 0.23 8.03
CA TYR A 49 6.07 -1.09 8.08
C TYR A 49 6.95 -2.18 8.72
N ASP A 50 8.09 -1.83 9.34
CA ASP A 50 8.98 -2.78 10.02
C ASP A 50 8.24 -3.57 11.11
N VAL A 51 7.35 -2.90 11.84
CA VAL A 51 6.51 -3.50 12.89
C VAL A 51 5.59 -4.61 12.37
N PHE A 52 5.26 -4.58 11.09
CA PHE A 52 4.35 -5.51 10.43
C PHE A 52 5.05 -6.77 9.89
N VAL A 53 6.40 -6.78 9.81
CA VAL A 53 7.16 -7.87 9.19
C VAL A 53 7.19 -9.14 10.04
N HIS A 54 7.49 -8.99 11.33
CA HIS A 54 7.75 -10.13 12.21
C HIS A 54 6.57 -11.12 12.31
N PRO A 55 5.31 -10.70 12.50
CA PRO A 55 4.17 -11.62 12.50
C PRO A 55 4.06 -12.48 11.25
N PHE A 56 4.33 -11.93 10.07
CA PHE A 56 4.26 -12.66 8.80
C PHE A 56 5.39 -13.67 8.65
N ASN A 57 6.63 -13.27 8.97
CA ASN A 57 7.77 -14.19 8.91
C ASN A 57 7.63 -15.36 9.87
N GLN A 58 7.02 -15.19 11.05
CA GLN A 58 6.69 -16.27 11.99
C GLN A 58 5.70 -17.28 11.38
N GLN A 59 4.90 -16.88 10.42
CA GLN A 59 3.97 -17.72 9.69
C GLN A 59 4.52 -18.21 8.35
N ASN A 60 5.83 -18.17 8.13
CA ASN A 60 6.48 -18.55 6.87
C ASN A 60 5.95 -17.77 5.66
N ILE A 61 5.67 -16.49 5.84
CA ILE A 61 5.33 -15.55 4.76
C ILE A 61 6.52 -14.63 4.57
N ASN A 62 7.13 -14.66 3.37
CA ASN A 62 8.17 -13.70 3.00
C ASN A 62 7.54 -12.32 2.83
N VAL A 63 8.21 -11.26 3.32
CA VAL A 63 7.71 -9.89 3.22
C VAL A 63 8.67 -9.05 2.38
N TYR A 64 8.18 -8.53 1.28
CA TYR A 64 8.87 -7.61 0.40
C TYR A 64 8.29 -6.22 0.61
N ARG A 65 9.15 -5.23 0.80
CA ARG A 65 8.76 -3.83 0.93
C ARG A 65 9.64 -3.02 0.02
N TYR A 66 9.11 -2.01 -0.60
CA TYR A 66 9.90 -1.14 -1.45
C TYR A 66 9.49 0.32 -1.29
N ASP A 67 10.43 1.21 -1.56
CA ASP A 67 10.16 2.62 -1.64
C ASP A 67 9.64 2.94 -3.04
N ALA A 68 8.50 3.62 -3.12
CA ALA A 68 7.96 4.08 -4.38
C ALA A 68 8.90 5.09 -5.06
N ARG A 69 8.82 5.23 -6.38
CA ARG A 69 9.57 6.27 -7.10
C ARG A 69 9.42 7.63 -6.44
N GLY A 70 10.51 8.37 -6.31
CA GLY A 70 10.55 9.68 -5.66
C GLY A 70 10.38 9.66 -4.15
N HIS A 71 10.36 8.49 -3.49
CA HIS A 71 10.24 8.31 -2.04
C HIS A 71 11.42 7.51 -1.48
N GLY A 72 11.62 7.60 -0.17
CA GLY A 72 12.63 6.81 0.55
C GLY A 72 14.00 6.82 -0.13
N LYS A 73 14.56 5.65 -0.35
CA LYS A 73 15.86 5.41 -1.00
C LYS A 73 15.77 5.12 -2.51
N SER A 74 14.55 5.12 -3.05
CA SER A 74 14.34 4.97 -4.49
C SER A 74 14.72 6.21 -5.27
N GLU A 75 15.09 6.02 -6.52
CA GLU A 75 15.38 7.10 -7.46
C GLU A 75 14.09 7.83 -7.90
N GLY A 76 14.26 8.87 -8.69
CA GLY A 76 13.18 9.73 -9.17
C GLY A 76 13.14 11.09 -8.47
N LYS A 77 12.48 12.06 -9.10
CA LYS A 77 12.28 13.39 -8.52
C LYS A 77 11.47 13.27 -7.23
N ARG A 78 11.99 13.84 -6.14
CA ARG A 78 11.39 13.70 -4.80
C ARG A 78 9.97 14.24 -4.76
N GLY A 79 9.03 13.43 -4.23
CA GLY A 79 7.64 13.80 -4.09
C GLY A 79 6.92 14.10 -5.42
N TYR A 80 7.40 13.53 -6.51
CA TYR A 80 6.85 13.73 -7.85
C TYR A 80 6.48 12.39 -8.50
N VAL A 81 5.38 12.39 -9.20
CA VAL A 81 5.03 11.36 -10.17
C VAL A 81 4.23 12.01 -11.31
N LYS A 82 4.50 11.60 -12.53
CA LYS A 82 3.73 12.06 -13.69
C LYS A 82 2.34 11.43 -13.72
N SER A 83 2.26 10.16 -13.35
CA SER A 83 1.00 9.42 -13.28
C SER A 83 1.12 8.25 -12.31
N TYR A 84 0.07 7.94 -11.56
CA TYR A 84 0.03 6.74 -10.71
C TYR A 84 0.04 5.43 -11.49
N TRP A 85 -0.17 5.48 -12.79
CA TRP A 85 0.05 4.33 -13.68
C TRP A 85 1.52 3.92 -13.74
N GLU A 86 2.47 4.86 -13.64
CA GLU A 86 3.90 4.55 -13.54
C GLU A 86 4.19 3.75 -12.25
N MET A 87 3.58 4.14 -11.13
CA MET A 87 3.72 3.39 -9.87
C MET A 87 3.05 2.00 -9.95
N ALA A 88 1.96 1.85 -10.71
CA ALA A 88 1.35 0.54 -10.95
C ALA A 88 2.26 -0.38 -11.77
N GLU A 89 2.99 0.16 -12.76
CA GLU A 89 4.02 -0.59 -13.50
C GLU A 89 5.21 -0.95 -12.58
N ASP A 90 5.63 -0.03 -11.71
CA ASP A 90 6.65 -0.30 -10.69
C ASP A 90 6.25 -1.48 -9.79
N LEU A 91 5.01 -1.46 -9.29
CA LEU A 91 4.48 -2.56 -8.49
C LEU A 91 4.53 -3.89 -9.28
N ARG A 92 4.23 -3.85 -10.58
CA ARG A 92 4.33 -5.05 -11.43
C ARG A 92 5.77 -5.57 -11.53
N VAL A 93 6.76 -4.69 -11.61
CA VAL A 93 8.18 -5.09 -11.57
C VAL A 93 8.50 -5.82 -10.26
N ILE A 94 8.03 -5.30 -9.12
CA ILE A 94 8.24 -5.92 -7.81
C ILE A 94 7.49 -7.27 -7.68
N VAL A 95 6.28 -7.37 -8.22
CA VAL A 95 5.52 -8.64 -8.27
C VAL A 95 6.28 -9.69 -9.09
N ASN A 96 6.80 -9.31 -10.25
CA ASN A 96 7.57 -10.22 -11.10
C ASN A 96 8.89 -10.68 -10.43
N LEU A 97 9.57 -9.75 -9.73
CA LEU A 97 10.73 -10.07 -8.91
C LEU A 97 10.40 -11.10 -7.83
N ALA A 98 9.30 -10.86 -7.08
CA ALA A 98 8.86 -11.76 -6.02
C ALA A 98 8.55 -13.17 -6.55
N LYS A 99 7.87 -13.27 -7.69
CA LYS A 99 7.61 -14.56 -8.38
C LYS A 99 8.88 -15.25 -8.87
N GLN A 100 9.83 -14.49 -9.39
CA GLN A 100 11.10 -15.03 -9.87
C GLN A 100 11.96 -15.56 -8.72
N GLU A 101 11.99 -14.85 -7.60
CA GLU A 101 12.77 -15.24 -6.42
C GLU A 101 12.08 -16.35 -5.60
N ASN A 102 10.76 -16.56 -5.76
CA ASN A 102 9.96 -17.59 -5.08
C ASN A 102 9.05 -18.36 -6.08
N PRO A 103 9.63 -19.21 -6.93
CA PRO A 103 8.87 -19.93 -7.96
C PRO A 103 7.75 -20.80 -7.35
N GLY A 104 6.54 -20.68 -7.87
CA GLY A 104 5.38 -21.47 -7.41
C GLY A 104 4.75 -20.99 -6.10
N VAL A 105 5.35 -20.01 -5.40
CA VAL A 105 4.79 -19.47 -4.17
C VAL A 105 3.78 -18.37 -4.49
N PRO A 106 2.56 -18.40 -3.93
CA PRO A 106 1.55 -17.38 -4.18
C PRO A 106 1.97 -16.02 -3.65
N VAL A 107 1.75 -14.98 -4.46
CA VAL A 107 2.08 -13.58 -4.15
C VAL A 107 0.83 -12.81 -3.80
N PHE A 108 0.88 -12.06 -2.71
CA PHE A 108 -0.13 -11.11 -2.27
C PHE A 108 0.46 -9.70 -2.24
N VAL A 109 -0.40 -8.70 -2.40
CA VAL A 109 -0.03 -7.29 -2.33
C VAL A 109 -0.83 -6.61 -1.22
N LEU A 110 -0.16 -5.85 -0.35
CA LEU A 110 -0.77 -4.95 0.62
C LEU A 110 -0.36 -3.52 0.28
N GLY A 111 -1.32 -2.68 -0.05
CA GLY A 111 -1.09 -1.25 -0.24
C GLY A 111 -1.76 -0.43 0.85
N HIS A 112 -1.02 0.52 1.43
CA HIS A 112 -1.53 1.44 2.42
C HIS A 112 -1.73 2.83 1.81
N SER A 113 -2.89 3.46 2.03
CA SER A 113 -3.18 4.83 1.60
C SER A 113 -2.94 5.03 0.09
N MET A 114 -1.95 5.84 -0.31
CA MET A 114 -1.46 5.94 -1.69
C MET A 114 -1.10 4.56 -2.27
N GLY A 115 -0.40 3.73 -1.50
CA GLY A 115 -0.08 2.37 -1.93
C GLY A 115 -1.32 1.51 -2.17
N GLY A 116 -2.40 1.74 -1.42
CA GLY A 116 -3.70 1.11 -1.64
C GLY A 116 -4.33 1.53 -2.97
N HIS A 117 -4.23 2.82 -3.32
CA HIS A 117 -4.65 3.33 -4.62
C HIS A 117 -3.87 2.67 -5.76
N VAL A 118 -2.54 2.67 -5.67
CA VAL A 118 -1.66 2.02 -6.67
C VAL A 118 -1.99 0.54 -6.82
N SER A 119 -2.22 -0.17 -5.71
CA SER A 119 -2.58 -1.58 -5.72
C SER A 119 -3.95 -1.85 -6.37
N ALA A 120 -4.91 -0.93 -6.19
CA ALA A 120 -6.21 -1.01 -6.86
C ALA A 120 -6.08 -0.76 -8.38
N LEU A 121 -5.29 0.23 -8.81
CA LEU A 121 -4.97 0.47 -10.22
C LEU A 121 -4.28 -0.74 -10.84
N TYR A 122 -3.27 -1.28 -10.15
CA TYR A 122 -2.56 -2.50 -10.58
C TYR A 122 -3.52 -3.67 -10.75
N GLY A 123 -4.35 -3.97 -9.74
CA GLY A 123 -5.30 -5.09 -9.80
C GLY A 123 -6.37 -4.93 -10.89
N THR A 124 -6.74 -3.69 -11.21
CA THR A 124 -7.67 -3.41 -12.31
C THR A 124 -7.01 -3.63 -13.68
N LYS A 125 -5.75 -3.23 -13.83
CA LYS A 125 -5.01 -3.36 -15.08
C LYS A 125 -4.49 -4.77 -15.32
N TYR A 126 -4.11 -5.48 -14.27
CA TYR A 126 -3.48 -6.80 -14.29
C TYR A 126 -4.27 -7.80 -13.44
N PRO A 127 -5.51 -8.14 -13.84
CA PRO A 127 -6.34 -9.08 -13.07
C PRO A 127 -5.64 -10.44 -12.98
N ASN A 128 -5.74 -11.05 -11.79
CA ASN A 128 -5.22 -12.41 -11.52
C ASN A 128 -3.69 -12.57 -11.62
N GLU A 129 -2.89 -11.51 -11.72
CA GLU A 129 -1.44 -11.63 -11.65
C GLU A 129 -0.94 -11.96 -10.23
N VAL A 130 -1.72 -11.66 -9.20
CA VAL A 130 -1.44 -12.01 -7.80
C VAL A 130 -2.59 -12.79 -7.18
N ARG A 131 -2.32 -13.53 -6.12
CA ARG A 131 -3.33 -14.36 -5.44
C ARG A 131 -4.40 -13.54 -4.74
N GLY A 132 -4.06 -12.34 -4.28
CA GLY A 132 -4.99 -11.42 -3.66
C GLY A 132 -4.36 -10.08 -3.33
N ILE A 133 -5.21 -9.08 -3.10
CA ILE A 133 -4.82 -7.71 -2.83
C ILE A 133 -5.45 -7.25 -1.51
N ILE A 134 -4.65 -6.65 -0.64
CA ILE A 134 -5.08 -6.05 0.62
C ILE A 134 -5.00 -4.52 0.48
N LEU A 135 -6.11 -3.84 0.64
CA LEU A 135 -6.24 -2.39 0.54
C LEU A 135 -6.44 -1.81 1.94
N ALA A 136 -5.38 -1.31 2.55
CA ALA A 136 -5.40 -0.77 3.90
C ALA A 136 -5.51 0.76 3.85
N ALA A 137 -6.62 1.32 4.33
CA ALA A 137 -6.94 2.76 4.26
C ALA A 137 -6.64 3.35 2.86
N GLY A 138 -6.91 2.56 1.81
CA GLY A 138 -6.58 2.90 0.42
C GLY A 138 -7.45 4.04 -0.08
N VAL A 139 -6.86 4.98 -0.83
CA VAL A 139 -7.59 6.05 -1.50
C VAL A 139 -8.25 5.48 -2.76
N LEU A 140 -9.47 4.95 -2.61
CA LEU A 140 -10.12 4.11 -3.62
C LEU A 140 -11.23 4.86 -4.38
N ARG A 141 -11.87 5.78 -3.70
CA ARG A 141 -12.94 6.62 -4.25
C ARG A 141 -12.81 8.02 -3.72
N TYR A 142 -13.49 8.94 -4.33
CA TYR A 142 -13.37 10.33 -4.03
C TYR A 142 -14.18 10.71 -2.77
N ASN A 143 -13.61 10.55 -1.58
CA ASN A 143 -13.98 11.36 -0.42
C ASN A 143 -12.83 12.32 -0.09
N PHE A 144 -12.24 12.85 -1.14
CA PHE A 144 -11.06 13.72 -1.13
C PHE A 144 -11.39 15.15 -0.65
N MET A 145 -12.49 15.31 0.06
CA MET A 145 -12.86 16.58 0.67
C MET A 145 -11.69 17.15 1.47
N ASN A 146 -10.89 16.28 2.06
CA ASN A 146 -9.80 16.68 2.92
C ASN A 146 -8.49 17.02 2.18
N ILE A 147 -8.21 16.46 1.01
CA ILE A 147 -7.00 16.79 0.22
C ILE A 147 -7.30 17.86 -0.86
N GLY A 148 -8.55 18.08 -1.20
CA GLY A 148 -8.98 19.13 -2.12
C GLY A 148 -8.64 20.56 -1.68
N TRP A 149 -8.18 20.71 -0.42
CA TRP A 149 -7.79 21.99 0.19
C TRP A 149 -6.29 22.27 0.12
N LEU A 150 -5.48 21.29 -0.28
CA LEU A 150 -4.05 21.55 -0.45
C LEU A 150 -3.88 22.67 -1.47
N PRO A 151 -2.99 23.64 -1.22
CA PRO A 151 -2.66 24.67 -2.18
C PRO A 151 -2.37 23.98 -3.53
N ARG A 152 -2.95 24.50 -4.60
CA ARG A 152 -2.67 24.03 -5.95
C ARG A 152 -1.91 25.15 -6.66
N PRO A 153 -0.58 25.16 -6.57
CA PRO A 153 0.24 26.05 -7.34
C PRO A 153 -0.12 25.89 -8.84
N GLU A 154 -0.02 26.97 -9.58
CA GLU A 154 -0.17 26.93 -11.05
C GLU A 154 0.93 26.07 -11.68
N ASP A 155 2.14 26.13 -11.10
CA ASP A 155 3.25 25.25 -11.48
C ASP A 155 3.09 23.87 -10.85
N PRO A 156 2.88 22.81 -11.65
CA PRO A 156 2.76 21.45 -11.13
C PRO A 156 4.04 20.94 -10.47
N GLU A 157 5.19 21.57 -10.71
CA GLU A 157 6.47 21.20 -10.10
C GLU A 157 6.77 21.93 -8.80
N GLU A 158 5.93 22.90 -8.40
CA GLU A 158 6.06 23.59 -7.13
C GLU A 158 5.84 22.64 -5.95
N TYR A 159 6.69 22.77 -4.92
CA TYR A 159 6.63 21.94 -3.73
C TYR A 159 5.63 22.49 -2.71
N ILE A 160 4.90 21.57 -2.12
CA ILE A 160 3.92 21.80 -1.06
C ILE A 160 4.43 21.10 0.19
N ASN A 161 4.55 21.83 1.31
CA ASN A 161 4.89 21.22 2.59
C ASN A 161 3.74 20.32 3.07
N THR A 162 4.00 19.03 3.19
CA THR A 162 2.98 18.04 3.58
C THR A 162 2.59 18.18 5.05
N ILE A 163 3.51 18.58 5.92
CA ILE A 163 3.27 18.69 7.35
C ILE A 163 2.40 19.92 7.64
N ASP A 164 2.76 21.08 7.07
CA ASP A 164 2.01 22.33 7.27
C ASP A 164 0.64 22.24 6.61
N ALA A 165 0.54 21.65 5.41
CA ALA A 165 -0.72 21.43 4.74
C ALA A 165 -1.63 20.48 5.52
N ALA A 166 -1.12 19.35 5.97
CA ALA A 166 -1.89 18.38 6.75
C ALA A 166 -2.27 18.93 8.12
N TYR A 167 -1.34 19.58 8.82
CA TYR A 167 -1.55 20.09 10.16
C TYR A 167 -2.37 21.37 10.20
N GLY A 168 -2.10 22.32 9.30
CA GLY A 168 -2.80 23.59 9.21
C GLY A 168 -4.22 23.47 8.67
N THR A 169 -4.44 22.57 7.72
CA THR A 169 -5.71 22.43 7.01
C THR A 169 -6.63 21.39 7.64
N PHE A 170 -6.09 20.30 8.18
CA PHE A 170 -6.90 19.16 8.62
C PHE A 170 -6.91 18.95 10.13
N HIS A 171 -6.09 19.68 10.89
CA HIS A 171 -5.92 19.46 12.34
C HIS A 171 -5.69 17.97 12.69
N LEU A 172 -4.95 17.25 11.84
CA LEU A 172 -4.73 15.81 11.97
C LEU A 172 -3.58 15.55 12.98
N PRO A 173 -3.88 15.30 14.28
CA PRO A 173 -2.84 15.06 15.29
C PRO A 173 -1.99 13.83 14.98
N GLU A 174 -2.53 12.86 14.22
CA GLU A 174 -1.82 11.68 13.74
C GLU A 174 -0.66 12.03 12.82
N TRP A 175 -0.70 13.12 12.07
CA TRP A 175 0.41 13.56 11.21
C TRP A 175 1.58 14.15 12.00
N LYS A 176 1.34 14.64 13.22
CA LYS A 176 2.42 14.97 14.15
C LYS A 176 3.24 13.75 14.55
N SER A 177 2.58 12.61 14.67
CA SER A 177 3.23 11.36 15.04
C SER A 177 4.03 10.74 13.87
N MET A 178 3.81 11.15 12.61
CA MET A 178 4.62 10.67 11.48
C MET A 178 6.12 10.94 11.68
N LYS A 179 6.50 12.09 12.24
CA LYS A 179 7.91 12.37 12.61
C LYS A 179 8.45 11.44 13.71
N THR A 180 7.58 10.82 14.51
CA THR A 180 7.98 9.90 15.58
C THR A 180 8.06 8.45 15.11
N PHE A 181 7.55 8.11 13.92
CA PHE A 181 7.63 6.76 13.35
C PHE A 181 8.86 6.56 12.47
N SER A 182 9.49 7.63 11.97
CA SER A 182 10.82 7.52 11.36
C SER A 182 11.83 7.14 12.44
N ALA A 183 12.69 6.17 12.18
CA ALA A 183 13.77 5.85 13.09
C ALA A 183 14.57 7.14 13.38
N PRO A 184 15.03 7.37 14.64
CA PRO A 184 15.83 8.55 14.94
C PRO A 184 17.02 8.67 13.99
N GLY A 185 17.07 9.74 13.19
CA GLY A 185 18.12 9.99 12.20
C GLY A 185 17.84 9.43 10.80
N ASP A 186 16.66 8.87 10.53
CA ASP A 186 16.24 8.51 9.17
C ASP A 186 15.30 9.59 8.59
N ASP A 187 15.88 10.51 7.82
CA ASP A 187 15.16 11.60 7.11
C ASP A 187 14.61 11.13 5.75
N SER A 188 14.35 9.83 5.59
CA SER A 188 13.90 9.26 4.31
C SER A 188 12.44 9.56 3.96
N SER A 189 11.59 9.88 4.95
CA SER A 189 10.23 10.35 4.73
C SER A 189 10.22 11.77 4.15
N LEU A 190 9.28 12.03 3.23
CA LEU A 190 9.16 13.33 2.58
C LEU A 190 8.43 14.33 3.47
N THR A 191 8.99 15.52 3.60
CA THR A 191 8.31 16.66 4.21
C THR A 191 7.61 17.55 3.19
N GLU A 192 7.91 17.33 1.91
CA GLU A 192 7.37 18.11 0.79
C GLU A 192 6.99 17.17 -0.37
N ILE A 193 5.93 17.52 -1.08
CA ILE A 193 5.48 16.86 -2.31
C ILE A 193 5.19 17.91 -3.37
N THR A 194 5.26 17.54 -4.64
CA THR A 194 4.89 18.44 -5.73
C THR A 194 3.37 18.49 -5.96
N ALA A 195 2.87 19.60 -6.50
CA ALA A 195 1.48 19.69 -6.93
C ALA A 195 1.14 18.62 -8.00
N ALA A 196 2.12 18.23 -8.81
CA ALA A 196 1.94 17.19 -9.83
C ALA A 196 1.45 15.85 -9.25
N ILE A 197 2.00 15.42 -8.09
CA ILE A 197 1.58 14.14 -7.48
C ILE A 197 0.11 14.17 -7.08
N LEU A 198 -0.40 15.33 -6.62
CA LEU A 198 -1.82 15.50 -6.25
C LEU A 198 -2.73 15.56 -7.49
N ASN A 199 -2.26 16.16 -8.57
CA ASN A 199 -3.00 16.22 -9.84
C ASN A 199 -3.12 14.83 -10.45
N ALA A 200 -2.02 14.06 -10.49
CA ALA A 200 -2.01 12.68 -10.93
C ALA A 200 -2.93 11.79 -10.07
N PHE A 201 -3.01 12.07 -8.77
CA PHE A 201 -3.93 11.38 -7.86
C PHE A 201 -5.38 11.60 -8.25
N LYS A 202 -5.77 12.86 -8.45
CA LYS A 202 -7.14 13.22 -8.83
C LYS A 202 -7.58 12.52 -10.13
N GLU A 203 -6.72 12.50 -11.13
CA GLU A 203 -7.00 11.85 -12.42
C GLU A 203 -7.24 10.35 -12.26
N THR A 204 -6.33 9.65 -11.58
CA THR A 204 -6.40 8.20 -11.43
C THR A 204 -7.48 7.73 -10.46
N ILE A 205 -7.83 8.54 -9.45
CA ILE A 205 -9.00 8.28 -8.58
C ILE A 205 -10.29 8.33 -9.41
N GLN A 206 -10.46 9.37 -10.25
CA GLN A 206 -11.65 9.47 -11.09
C GLN A 206 -11.74 8.25 -12.02
N TRP A 207 -10.61 7.88 -12.63
CA TRP A 207 -10.57 6.69 -13.48
C TRP A 207 -10.95 5.42 -12.71
N LEU A 208 -10.38 5.21 -11.52
CA LEU A 208 -10.70 4.04 -10.68
C LEU A 208 -12.17 4.02 -10.27
N LYS A 209 -12.75 5.18 -9.96
CA LYS A 209 -14.17 5.31 -9.63
C LYS A 209 -15.06 4.84 -10.79
N ASP A 210 -14.72 5.24 -12.01
CA ASP A 210 -15.50 4.90 -13.21
C ASP A 210 -15.30 3.45 -13.65
N ASN A 211 -14.17 2.84 -13.29
CA ASN A 211 -13.76 1.51 -13.71
C ASN A 211 -13.67 0.46 -12.60
N CYS A 212 -14.07 0.76 -11.36
CA CYS A 212 -13.90 -0.16 -10.22
C CYS A 212 -14.56 -1.54 -10.40
N ARG A 213 -15.56 -1.65 -11.28
CA ARG A 213 -16.20 -2.93 -11.62
C ARG A 213 -15.28 -3.90 -12.36
N THR A 214 -14.22 -3.42 -12.99
CA THR A 214 -13.21 -4.24 -13.67
C THR A 214 -12.14 -4.78 -12.73
N PHE A 215 -12.12 -4.32 -11.49
CA PHE A 215 -11.29 -4.92 -10.44
C PHE A 215 -11.94 -6.23 -9.96
N THR A 216 -11.35 -7.38 -10.32
CA THR A 216 -11.91 -8.73 -10.08
C THR A 216 -11.04 -9.60 -9.18
N ASN A 217 -9.91 -9.11 -8.70
CA ASN A 217 -9.02 -9.85 -7.79
C ASN A 217 -9.70 -10.15 -6.45
N SER A 218 -9.35 -11.27 -5.82
CA SER A 218 -9.63 -11.48 -4.40
C SER A 218 -9.14 -10.28 -3.59
N VAL A 219 -9.99 -9.68 -2.76
CA VAL A 219 -9.64 -8.44 -2.05
C VAL A 219 -10.06 -8.44 -0.60
N LEU A 220 -9.14 -7.99 0.26
CA LEU A 220 -9.40 -7.60 1.64
C LEU A 220 -9.27 -6.09 1.76
N ILE A 221 -10.32 -5.43 2.20
CA ILE A 221 -10.33 -3.98 2.43
C ILE A 221 -10.35 -3.72 3.93
N LEU A 222 -9.39 -2.92 4.40
CA LEU A 222 -9.19 -2.59 5.82
C LEU A 222 -9.27 -1.08 6.00
N ASN A 223 -10.01 -0.61 7.01
CA ASN A 223 -10.04 0.81 7.38
C ASN A 223 -10.24 0.98 8.89
N GLY A 224 -9.79 2.11 9.42
CA GLY A 224 -10.09 2.54 10.78
C GLY A 224 -11.33 3.43 10.80
N ASN A 225 -12.22 3.30 11.78
CA ASN A 225 -13.40 4.17 11.87
C ASN A 225 -13.07 5.61 12.30
N HIS A 226 -11.88 5.85 12.84
CA HIS A 226 -11.37 7.18 13.19
C HIS A 226 -10.40 7.73 12.12
N ASP A 227 -10.31 7.09 10.96
CA ASP A 227 -9.52 7.59 9.84
C ASP A 227 -10.18 8.87 9.26
N THR A 228 -9.48 9.99 9.44
CA THR A 228 -9.91 11.31 8.95
C THR A 228 -9.23 11.68 7.63
N SER A 229 -8.19 10.94 7.23
CA SER A 229 -7.46 11.13 5.97
C SER A 229 -8.16 10.42 4.82
N VAL A 230 -8.49 9.14 5.01
CA VAL A 230 -9.27 8.31 4.08
C VAL A 230 -10.44 7.72 4.85
N THR A 231 -11.60 8.31 4.69
CA THR A 231 -12.77 7.93 5.49
C THR A 231 -13.21 6.49 5.22
N PRO A 232 -13.78 5.78 6.21
CA PRO A 232 -14.31 4.42 6.00
C PRO A 232 -15.32 4.32 4.86
N GLN A 233 -16.00 5.42 4.53
CA GLN A 233 -16.95 5.46 3.42
C GLN A 233 -16.28 5.13 2.08
N ASP A 234 -15.02 5.52 1.89
CA ASP A 234 -14.23 5.21 0.69
C ASP A 234 -14.08 3.68 0.50
N ALA A 235 -13.77 2.99 1.59
CA ALA A 235 -13.65 1.53 1.64
C ALA A 235 -15.02 0.84 1.41
N ILE A 236 -16.08 1.34 2.03
CA ILE A 236 -17.45 0.82 1.89
C ILE A 236 -17.93 0.94 0.44
N ASP A 237 -17.76 2.12 -0.16
CA ASP A 237 -18.19 2.39 -1.53
C ASP A 237 -17.44 1.50 -2.54
N PHE A 238 -16.13 1.34 -2.37
CA PHE A 238 -15.34 0.44 -3.21
C PHE A 238 -15.78 -1.01 -3.04
N TYR A 239 -15.96 -1.48 -1.81
CA TYR A 239 -16.45 -2.83 -1.52
C TYR A 239 -17.79 -3.11 -2.22
N GLN A 240 -18.72 -2.16 -2.21
CA GLN A 240 -20.02 -2.32 -2.83
C GLN A 240 -19.96 -2.38 -4.36
N GLN A 241 -19.02 -1.64 -4.97
CA GLN A 241 -19.02 -1.40 -6.42
C GLN A 241 -17.98 -2.20 -7.20
N THR A 242 -16.95 -2.74 -6.51
CA THR A 242 -15.94 -3.59 -7.15
C THR A 242 -16.57 -4.86 -7.76
N GLY A 243 -15.99 -5.30 -8.89
CA GLY A 243 -16.38 -6.56 -9.55
C GLY A 243 -15.82 -7.81 -8.89
N ALA A 244 -15.04 -7.69 -7.82
CA ALA A 244 -14.48 -8.82 -7.09
C ALA A 244 -15.60 -9.72 -6.54
N LYS A 245 -15.55 -11.03 -6.85
CA LYS A 245 -16.46 -12.03 -6.29
C LYS A 245 -16.05 -12.41 -4.87
N ASP A 246 -14.73 -12.58 -4.64
CA ASP A 246 -14.14 -12.83 -3.33
C ASP A 246 -13.67 -11.51 -2.73
N LYS A 247 -14.47 -10.94 -1.84
CA LYS A 247 -14.21 -9.66 -1.20
C LYS A 247 -14.60 -9.63 0.26
N SER A 248 -13.74 -9.03 1.08
CA SER A 248 -13.96 -8.84 2.52
C SER A 248 -13.70 -7.38 2.89
N LEU A 249 -14.51 -6.86 3.81
CA LEU A 249 -14.34 -5.52 4.39
C LEU A 249 -14.26 -5.64 5.90
N ARG A 250 -13.25 -4.99 6.51
CA ARG A 250 -13.10 -4.88 7.96
C ARG A 250 -12.87 -3.41 8.35
N ILE A 251 -13.68 -2.92 9.28
CA ILE A 251 -13.55 -1.58 9.85
C ILE A 251 -13.24 -1.71 11.34
N TYR A 252 -12.08 -1.21 11.75
CA TYR A 252 -11.58 -1.33 13.13
C TYR A 252 -12.00 -0.13 13.97
N ALA A 253 -12.72 -0.40 15.05
CA ALA A 253 -13.16 0.64 15.99
C ALA A 253 -11.96 1.28 16.72
N GLY A 254 -11.91 2.61 16.75
CA GLY A 254 -10.89 3.40 17.42
C GLY A 254 -9.58 3.52 16.66
N VAL A 255 -9.44 2.89 15.50
CA VAL A 255 -8.22 2.93 14.67
C VAL A 255 -8.26 4.12 13.73
N ASN A 256 -7.13 4.81 13.57
CA ASN A 256 -6.93 5.93 12.65
C ASN A 256 -6.33 5.46 11.31
N HIS A 257 -5.76 6.41 10.54
CA HIS A 257 -5.17 6.15 9.21
C HIS A 257 -3.99 5.16 9.23
N PHE A 258 -3.20 5.13 10.30
CA PHE A 258 -1.98 4.30 10.39
C PHE A 258 -2.27 2.94 11.04
N LEU A 259 -3.07 2.11 10.38
CA LEU A 259 -3.55 0.83 10.89
C LEU A 259 -2.43 -0.07 11.44
N MET A 260 -1.29 -0.13 10.75
CA MET A 260 -0.19 -1.03 11.09
C MET A 260 0.56 -0.59 12.36
N ASN A 261 0.57 0.72 12.63
CA ASN A 261 1.25 1.33 13.77
C ASN A 261 0.31 1.60 14.96
N ASP A 262 -0.97 1.25 14.81
CA ASP A 262 -1.96 1.33 15.88
C ASP A 262 -1.68 0.26 16.95
N PRO A 263 -2.06 0.46 18.23
CA PRO A 263 -2.04 -0.59 19.26
C PRO A 263 -2.72 -1.90 18.83
N LYS A 264 -3.69 -1.85 17.90
CA LYS A 264 -4.33 -3.02 17.28
C LYS A 264 -3.57 -3.60 16.09
N GLY A 265 -2.39 -3.09 15.76
CA GLY A 265 -1.58 -3.55 14.63
C GLY A 265 -1.35 -5.06 14.62
N HIS A 266 -1.12 -5.68 15.79
CA HIS A 266 -1.00 -7.14 15.89
C HIS A 266 -2.29 -7.88 15.53
N GLN A 267 -3.45 -7.37 15.94
CA GLN A 267 -4.75 -7.93 15.54
C GLN A 267 -4.94 -7.82 14.04
N ILE A 268 -4.62 -6.65 13.47
CA ILE A 268 -4.74 -6.38 12.04
C ILE A 268 -3.80 -7.30 11.23
N ALA A 269 -2.57 -7.51 11.70
CA ALA A 269 -1.65 -8.47 11.09
C ALA A 269 -2.22 -9.90 11.12
N GLY A 270 -2.78 -10.34 12.25
CA GLY A 270 -3.44 -11.63 12.38
C GLY A 270 -4.61 -11.81 11.40
N ASP A 271 -5.42 -10.76 11.24
CA ASP A 271 -6.54 -10.75 10.30
C ASP A 271 -6.08 -10.86 8.83
N VAL A 272 -4.98 -10.20 8.48
CA VAL A 272 -4.36 -10.30 7.13
C VAL A 272 -3.76 -11.69 6.93
N ILE A 273 -3.05 -12.23 7.92
CA ILE A 273 -2.47 -13.58 7.86
C ILE A 273 -3.57 -14.62 7.64
N SER A 274 -4.62 -14.60 8.46
CA SER A 274 -5.76 -15.52 8.31
C SER A 274 -6.38 -15.42 6.92
N TRP A 275 -6.58 -14.21 6.42
CA TRP A 275 -7.15 -14.00 5.07
C TRP A 275 -6.24 -14.55 3.96
N ILE A 276 -4.91 -14.44 4.11
CA ILE A 276 -3.92 -15.04 3.21
C ILE A 276 -4.03 -16.58 3.28
N GLU A 277 -4.01 -17.15 4.49
CA GLU A 277 -4.03 -18.60 4.72
C GLU A 277 -5.27 -19.27 4.12
N ASP A 278 -6.43 -18.65 4.25
CA ASP A 278 -7.68 -19.13 3.64
C ASP A 278 -7.58 -19.29 2.11
N ARG A 279 -6.61 -18.59 1.47
CA ARG A 279 -6.39 -18.58 0.02
C ARG A 279 -5.17 -19.37 -0.45
N LEU A 280 -4.46 -20.05 0.46
CA LEU A 280 -3.33 -20.91 0.09
C LEU A 280 -3.77 -22.32 -0.35
N GLY A 281 -4.83 -22.84 0.23
CA GLY A 281 -5.30 -24.23 0.04
C GLY A 281 -6.35 -24.43 -1.04
N ASN A 282 -6.92 -23.38 -1.61
CA ASN A 282 -8.00 -23.51 -2.58
C ASN A 282 -7.48 -23.22 -4.00
N GLU A 283 -7.53 -24.22 -4.85
CA GLU A 283 -7.78 -23.99 -6.26
C GLU A 283 -8.95 -23.00 -6.38
N VAL A 284 -8.82 -22.04 -7.26
CA VAL A 284 -9.82 -21.03 -7.61
C VAL A 284 -11.22 -21.63 -7.43
N TYR A 285 -12.12 -20.94 -6.74
CA TYR A 285 -13.55 -21.23 -6.82
C TYR A 285 -13.95 -21.17 -8.29
N GLU A 286 -13.73 -22.28 -9.01
CA GLU A 286 -14.36 -22.50 -10.29
C GLU A 286 -15.85 -22.60 -10.01
N ASP A 287 -16.62 -21.85 -10.76
CA ASP A 287 -18.07 -21.74 -10.74
C ASP A 287 -18.75 -23.03 -10.27
N ALA A 288 -19.12 -23.12 -9.01
CA ALA A 288 -20.25 -23.91 -8.62
C ALA A 288 -21.48 -23.15 -9.14
N GLY A 289 -21.87 -23.46 -10.38
CA GLY A 289 -23.07 -22.93 -10.98
C GLY A 289 -24.28 -23.26 -10.07
N ILE A 290 -24.81 -22.21 -9.47
CA ILE A 290 -26.20 -22.16 -8.96
C ILE A 290 -26.86 -20.94 -9.60
#